data_093e753ed36c5eff60a7f6bb80d44bfc
#
_entry.id   093e753ed36c5eff60a7f6bb80d44bfc
#
_cell.length_a   1.000
_cell.length_b   1.000
_cell.length_c   1.000
_cell.angle_alpha   90.00
_cell.angle_beta   90.00
_cell.angle_gamma   90.00
#
_symmetry.space_group_name_H-M   'P 1'
#
loop_
_entity.id
_entity.type
_entity.pdbx_description
1 polymer ?
#
loop_
_entity_poly.entity_id
_entity_poly.type
_entity_poly.pdbx_seq_one_letter_code
_entity_poly.pdbx_strand_id
1 'polypeptide(L)'
;MSIFRSFRCLSKENGGLSVDELCRSKVVLDKRFPANGIERFLQINAPALKFLGVTGRYNGDRRHSLLEFETTNYVGSVNLLNALGTPLGDLFVSPNYIGGDSSVQELIDLSLHCGIDKLVEFDQSLPSIQSKSPYESPLYRENVEFIEAFAHLMRASWCKFSYMKFESTTVVGDVDWNLYACSSHNPHRRLIFPTSSSLSTHHHKEFKQLCSIFDQAKACLEAPATPHNYRNRVAELLPRLSLQLRGVSREKPDLFRSGATDLPIVKRIKEIANRIILQKHSQSYAWRIDVALFFERYVQWILGQSVKRIGGEMVCNPKYAGHGANFDWLLRYLEPDIVLQFAETQIIVDAKYKSYLYRKHSKSDALRESFCNDLHQLLAYTAFSTEKKKHCILVAPFSSFEVNKIQYRSPFSDATIEIYCLGIPFSTSSLSETIDKLCEWCQSLA
;
A
#
# COMPACT_ATOMS: atom_id res chain seq x y z
N MET A 1 -13.08 32.43 -8.03
CA MET A 1 -12.87 30.97 -8.18
C MET A 1 -11.43 30.73 -8.59
N SER A 2 -10.56 30.27 -7.68
CA SER A 2 -9.19 29.91 -8.04
C SER A 2 -9.25 28.60 -8.84
N ILE A 3 -8.76 28.64 -10.06
CA ILE A 3 -8.63 27.43 -10.90
C ILE A 3 -7.51 26.60 -10.27
N PHE A 4 -7.88 25.54 -9.57
CA PHE A 4 -6.92 24.54 -9.05
C PHE A 4 -6.21 23.90 -10.25
N ARG A 5 -4.89 23.90 -10.22
CA ARG A 5 -4.04 23.32 -11.25
C ARG A 5 -3.47 22.02 -10.76
N SER A 6 -3.41 21.02 -11.62
CA SER A 6 -2.64 19.82 -11.39
C SER A 6 -1.29 19.93 -12.08
N PHE A 7 -0.21 19.71 -11.33
CA PHE A 7 1.14 19.55 -11.89
C PHE A 7 1.37 18.05 -12.07
N ARG A 8 1.80 17.63 -13.26
CA ARG A 8 2.04 16.22 -13.55
C ARG A 8 3.51 16.00 -13.87
N CYS A 9 4.11 15.01 -13.21
CA CYS A 9 5.44 14.50 -13.50
C CYS A 9 5.37 12.99 -13.67
N LEU A 10 6.33 12.40 -14.38
CA LEU A 10 6.50 10.95 -14.43
C LEU A 10 7.55 10.51 -13.39
N SER A 11 7.40 9.32 -12.83
CA SER A 11 8.38 8.75 -11.91
C SER A 11 9.72 8.54 -12.62
N LYS A 12 10.82 8.85 -11.93
CA LYS A 12 12.20 8.81 -12.46
C LYS A 12 12.47 9.74 -13.66
N GLU A 13 11.71 10.81 -13.75
CA GLU A 13 11.90 11.84 -14.78
C GLU A 13 12.00 13.23 -14.16
N ASN A 14 12.53 14.18 -14.92
CA ASN A 14 12.57 15.57 -14.53
C ASN A 14 11.43 16.32 -15.19
N GLY A 15 10.63 17.01 -14.38
CA GLY A 15 9.60 17.94 -14.82
C GLY A 15 10.03 19.37 -14.50
N GLY A 16 9.54 20.36 -15.25
CA GLY A 16 9.92 21.73 -14.98
C GLY A 16 8.77 22.73 -15.19
N LEU A 17 8.81 23.83 -14.45
CA LEU A 17 7.88 24.95 -14.58
C LEU A 17 8.60 26.19 -15.09
N SER A 18 8.01 26.83 -16.10
CA SER A 18 8.49 28.08 -16.69
C SER A 18 8.19 29.28 -15.78
N VAL A 19 8.85 30.42 -16.04
CA VAL A 19 8.60 31.69 -15.33
C VAL A 19 7.12 32.08 -15.42
N ASP A 20 6.50 31.92 -16.58
CA ASP A 20 5.12 32.33 -16.78
C ASP A 20 4.13 31.45 -15.99
N GLU A 21 4.39 30.16 -15.90
CA GLU A 21 3.62 29.25 -15.07
C GLU A 21 3.78 29.54 -13.59
N LEU A 22 5.01 29.82 -13.14
CA LEU A 22 5.30 30.20 -11.76
C LEU A 22 4.60 31.53 -11.36
N CYS A 23 4.56 32.51 -12.26
CA CYS A 23 3.85 33.75 -12.04
C CYS A 23 2.33 33.58 -12.02
N ARG A 24 1.78 32.84 -12.99
CA ARG A 24 0.33 32.53 -13.03
C ARG A 24 -0.12 31.75 -11.78
N SER A 25 0.74 30.94 -11.22
CA SER A 25 0.50 30.14 -10.03
C SER A 25 0.76 30.91 -8.72
N LYS A 26 1.18 32.19 -8.79
CA LYS A 26 1.58 32.97 -7.61
C LYS A 26 2.70 32.34 -6.77
N VAL A 27 3.48 31.44 -7.36
CA VAL A 27 4.73 30.96 -6.76
C VAL A 27 5.77 32.06 -6.77
N VAL A 28 5.84 32.79 -7.88
CA VAL A 28 6.66 33.99 -8.04
C VAL A 28 5.73 35.20 -8.08
N LEU A 29 5.91 36.12 -7.12
CA LEU A 29 5.11 37.35 -7.03
C LEU A 29 5.74 38.50 -7.81
N ASP A 30 7.07 38.57 -7.87
CA ASP A 30 7.83 39.57 -8.63
C ASP A 30 8.76 38.88 -9.64
N LYS A 31 8.52 39.13 -10.92
CA LYS A 31 9.32 38.57 -12.05
C LYS A 31 10.80 39.01 -12.01
N ARG A 32 11.13 40.10 -11.30
CA ARG A 32 12.49 40.59 -11.18
C ARG A 32 13.33 39.77 -10.19
N PHE A 33 12.66 39.13 -9.19
CA PHE A 33 13.30 38.32 -8.16
C PHE A 33 12.66 36.96 -8.03
N PRO A 34 12.69 36.11 -9.09
CA PRO A 34 12.02 34.82 -9.06
C PRO A 34 12.61 33.85 -8.04
N ALA A 35 13.91 33.93 -7.76
CA ALA A 35 14.61 33.06 -6.83
C ALA A 35 13.96 33.06 -5.44
N ASN A 36 13.69 34.22 -4.86
CA ASN A 36 13.13 34.35 -3.52
C ASN A 36 11.75 33.70 -3.40
N GLY A 37 10.94 33.83 -4.46
CA GLY A 37 9.63 33.20 -4.51
C GLY A 37 9.71 31.66 -4.59
N ILE A 38 10.64 31.16 -5.38
CA ILE A 38 10.87 29.72 -5.57
C ILE A 38 11.44 29.09 -4.31
N GLU A 39 12.43 29.72 -3.67
CA GLU A 39 12.99 29.23 -2.42
C GLU A 39 11.92 29.12 -1.31
N ARG A 40 11.12 30.16 -1.15
CA ARG A 40 10.02 30.15 -0.18
C ARG A 40 8.97 29.08 -0.51
N PHE A 41 8.64 28.90 -1.79
CA PHE A 41 7.74 27.84 -2.24
C PHE A 41 8.30 26.46 -1.89
N LEU A 42 9.59 26.21 -2.15
CA LEU A 42 10.24 24.93 -1.84
C LEU A 42 10.28 24.69 -0.32
N GLN A 43 10.57 25.72 0.49
CA GLN A 43 10.55 25.61 1.95
C GLN A 43 9.16 25.26 2.50
N ILE A 44 8.11 25.93 2.04
CA ILE A 44 6.74 25.69 2.49
C ILE A 44 6.28 24.27 2.10
N ASN A 45 6.66 23.79 0.93
CA ASN A 45 6.26 22.50 0.41
C ASN A 45 7.26 21.37 0.73
N ALA A 46 8.33 21.64 1.46
CA ALA A 46 9.35 20.63 1.75
C ALA A 46 8.81 19.32 2.35
N PRO A 47 7.86 19.32 3.31
CA PRO A 47 7.27 18.10 3.82
C PRO A 47 6.51 17.30 2.75
N ALA A 48 5.70 17.98 1.93
CA ALA A 48 4.91 17.35 0.86
C ALA A 48 5.81 16.77 -0.24
N LEU A 49 6.81 17.54 -0.69
CA LEU A 49 7.78 17.09 -1.69
C LEU A 49 8.60 15.90 -1.17
N LYS A 50 9.07 15.98 0.09
CA LYS A 50 9.80 14.88 0.73
C LYS A 50 8.94 13.61 0.84
N PHE A 51 7.68 13.74 1.22
CA PHE A 51 6.76 12.61 1.26
C PHE A 51 6.63 11.96 -0.11
N LEU A 52 6.47 12.73 -1.18
CA LEU A 52 6.34 12.20 -2.54
C LEU A 52 7.70 11.82 -3.18
N GLY A 53 8.82 12.00 -2.47
CA GLY A 53 10.15 11.72 -3.01
C GLY A 53 10.54 12.61 -4.18
N VAL A 54 10.08 13.87 -4.17
CA VAL A 54 10.35 14.87 -5.20
C VAL A 54 11.34 15.88 -4.67
N THR A 55 12.37 16.16 -5.46
CA THR A 55 13.34 17.25 -5.17
C THR A 55 13.10 18.40 -6.14
N GLY A 56 12.82 19.57 -5.60
CA GLY A 56 12.71 20.79 -6.39
C GLY A 56 14.03 21.55 -6.42
N ARG A 57 14.46 21.97 -7.60
CA ARG A 57 15.67 22.76 -7.80
C ARG A 57 15.39 24.03 -8.59
N TYR A 58 15.98 25.15 -8.15
CA TYR A 58 15.97 26.38 -8.92
C TYR A 58 17.06 26.32 -9.99
N ASN A 59 16.66 26.52 -11.25
CA ASN A 59 17.57 26.64 -12.36
C ASN A 59 17.60 28.11 -12.84
N GLY A 60 18.73 28.79 -12.70
CA GLY A 60 18.91 30.20 -13.08
C GLY A 60 18.97 30.44 -14.59
N ASP A 61 19.03 29.40 -15.43
CA ASP A 61 19.04 29.56 -16.89
C ASP A 61 17.62 29.88 -17.41
N ARG A 62 17.45 31.13 -17.84
CA ARG A 62 16.16 31.68 -18.31
C ARG A 62 15.64 31.04 -19.62
N ARG A 63 16.43 30.23 -20.31
CA ARG A 63 16.03 29.56 -21.55
C ARG A 63 15.18 28.31 -21.31
N HIS A 64 15.24 27.78 -20.11
CA HIS A 64 14.55 26.55 -19.70
C HIS A 64 13.63 26.80 -18.50
N SER A 65 13.08 25.73 -17.92
CA SER A 65 12.28 25.80 -16.72
C SER A 65 13.07 26.35 -15.53
N LEU A 66 12.50 27.31 -14.81
CA LEU A 66 13.16 27.91 -13.64
C LEU A 66 13.06 27.04 -12.39
N LEU A 67 12.00 26.29 -12.27
CA LEU A 67 11.80 25.31 -11.20
C LEU A 67 11.74 23.94 -11.82
N GLU A 68 12.69 23.10 -11.47
CA GLU A 68 12.78 21.71 -11.93
C GLU A 68 12.41 20.77 -10.79
N PHE A 69 11.61 19.76 -11.08
CA PHE A 69 11.27 18.68 -10.18
C PHE A 69 11.97 17.41 -10.65
N GLU A 70 12.79 16.86 -9.78
CA GLU A 70 13.40 15.54 -9.95
C GLU A 70 12.60 14.54 -9.12
N THR A 71 12.04 13.53 -9.77
CA THR A 71 11.20 12.51 -9.14
C THR A 71 11.99 11.23 -8.90
N THR A 72 11.55 10.46 -7.91
CA THR A 72 12.13 9.14 -7.57
C THR A 72 11.20 8.00 -8.01
N ASN A 73 11.28 6.87 -7.34
CA ASN A 73 10.40 5.71 -7.56
C ASN A 73 8.96 5.91 -7.08
N TYR A 74 8.68 7.00 -6.35
CA TYR A 74 7.34 7.21 -5.80
C TYR A 74 6.37 7.75 -6.84
N VAL A 75 5.18 7.18 -6.84
CA VAL A 75 4.00 7.60 -7.57
C VAL A 75 2.96 8.03 -6.56
N GLY A 76 2.25 9.10 -6.80
CA GLY A 76 1.26 9.58 -5.83
C GLY A 76 0.83 11.02 -6.05
N SER A 77 0.21 11.58 -5.03
CA SER A 77 -0.30 12.94 -5.05
C SER A 77 -0.13 13.65 -3.71
N VAL A 78 0.29 14.91 -3.78
CA VAL A 78 0.38 15.82 -2.64
C VAL A 78 -0.17 17.20 -3.03
N ASN A 79 -0.74 17.90 -2.07
CA ASN A 79 -1.14 19.29 -2.27
C ASN A 79 0.06 20.23 -2.12
N LEU A 80 0.15 21.19 -3.03
CA LEU A 80 1.13 22.26 -2.97
C LEU A 80 0.50 23.57 -2.50
N LEU A 81 1.26 24.30 -1.70
CA LEU A 81 0.94 25.64 -1.25
C LEU A 81 1.75 26.66 -2.07
N ASN A 82 1.18 27.83 -2.34
CA ASN A 82 1.93 28.91 -2.97
C ASN A 82 2.85 29.62 -1.96
N ALA A 83 3.61 30.62 -2.42
CA ALA A 83 4.54 31.37 -1.56
C ALA A 83 3.86 32.11 -0.39
N LEU A 84 2.53 32.26 -0.42
CA LEU A 84 1.71 32.86 0.65
C LEU A 84 1.14 31.81 1.62
N GLY A 85 1.41 30.52 1.41
CA GLY A 85 0.86 29.43 2.22
C GLY A 85 -0.60 29.08 1.88
N THR A 86 -1.16 29.60 0.77
CA THR A 86 -2.50 29.23 0.34
C THR A 86 -2.45 28.05 -0.64
N PRO A 87 -3.49 27.19 -0.64
CA PRO A 87 -3.55 26.06 -1.55
C PRO A 87 -3.41 26.47 -3.02
N LEU A 88 -2.49 25.82 -3.73
CA LEU A 88 -2.17 26.05 -5.12
C LEU A 88 -2.80 25.04 -6.05
N GLY A 89 -2.68 23.76 -5.68
CA GLY A 89 -3.12 22.62 -6.46
C GLY A 89 -2.36 21.35 -6.07
N ASP A 90 -2.65 20.23 -6.71
CA ASP A 90 -2.02 18.95 -6.43
C ASP A 90 -0.86 18.68 -7.40
N LEU A 91 0.26 18.21 -6.85
CA LEU A 91 1.35 17.61 -7.62
C LEU A 91 1.07 16.11 -7.73
N PHE A 92 0.96 15.64 -8.97
CA PHE A 92 0.83 14.21 -9.29
C PHE A 92 2.14 13.70 -9.87
N VAL A 93 2.63 12.59 -9.33
CA VAL A 93 3.65 11.78 -9.98
C VAL A 93 2.99 10.52 -10.48
N SER A 94 3.00 10.32 -11.80
CA SER A 94 2.40 9.17 -12.48
C SER A 94 3.45 8.08 -12.75
N PRO A 95 3.06 6.80 -12.84
CA PRO A 95 3.98 5.73 -13.22
C PRO A 95 4.44 5.86 -14.67
N ASN A 96 5.70 5.52 -14.94
CA ASN A 96 6.31 5.75 -16.25
C ASN A 96 5.98 4.67 -17.29
N TYR A 97 5.74 3.42 -16.87
CA TYR A 97 5.59 2.27 -17.79
C TYR A 97 4.17 1.68 -17.80
N ILE A 98 3.22 2.41 -17.27
CA ILE A 98 1.79 2.10 -17.38
C ILE A 98 1.19 3.12 -18.32
N GLY A 99 0.50 2.69 -19.37
CA GLY A 99 0.09 3.56 -20.47
C GLY A 99 -1.07 4.50 -20.14
N GLY A 100 -0.99 5.72 -20.68
CA GLY A 100 -2.11 6.65 -20.83
C GLY A 100 -2.52 7.46 -19.58
N ASP A 101 -3.59 8.24 -19.74
CA ASP A 101 -4.17 9.09 -18.68
C ASP A 101 -4.80 8.28 -17.52
N SER A 102 -5.04 6.99 -17.73
CA SER A 102 -5.56 6.03 -16.75
C SER A 102 -4.47 5.29 -15.95
N SER A 103 -3.20 5.65 -16.12
CA SER A 103 -2.06 4.92 -15.56
C SER A 103 -2.12 4.74 -14.03
N VAL A 104 -2.63 5.73 -13.31
CA VAL A 104 -2.78 5.65 -11.85
C VAL A 104 -3.93 4.72 -11.47
N GLN A 105 -5.06 4.76 -12.19
CA GLN A 105 -6.18 3.87 -11.95
C GLN A 105 -5.77 2.41 -12.22
N GLU A 106 -5.06 2.17 -13.30
CA GLU A 106 -4.53 0.85 -13.64
C GLU A 106 -3.61 0.29 -12.55
N LEU A 107 -2.72 1.14 -11.99
CA LEU A 107 -1.87 0.78 -10.86
C LEU A 107 -2.69 0.35 -9.63
N ILE A 108 -3.77 1.06 -9.36
CA ILE A 108 -4.68 0.77 -8.26
C ILE A 108 -5.41 -0.55 -8.49
N ASP A 109 -5.95 -0.74 -9.69
CA ASP A 109 -6.68 -1.95 -10.05
C ASP A 109 -5.76 -3.17 -9.97
N LEU A 110 -4.52 -3.07 -10.45
CA LEU A 110 -3.49 -4.09 -10.24
C LEU A 110 -3.21 -4.34 -8.76
N SER A 111 -3.10 -3.27 -7.95
CA SER A 111 -2.81 -3.39 -6.52
C SER A 111 -3.87 -4.21 -5.79
N LEU A 112 -5.12 -3.96 -6.12
CA LEU A 112 -6.27 -4.65 -5.54
C LEU A 112 -6.38 -6.09 -6.04
N HIS A 113 -6.17 -6.30 -7.35
CA HIS A 113 -6.23 -7.63 -7.96
C HIS A 113 -5.17 -8.57 -7.40
N CYS A 114 -3.95 -8.06 -7.22
CA CYS A 114 -2.83 -8.82 -6.69
C CYS A 114 -2.77 -8.88 -5.15
N GLY A 115 -3.64 -8.15 -4.44
CA GLY A 115 -3.65 -8.08 -2.98
C GLY A 115 -2.43 -7.36 -2.37
N ILE A 116 -1.81 -6.45 -3.13
CA ILE A 116 -0.63 -5.66 -2.74
C ILE A 116 -0.96 -4.20 -2.41
N ASP A 117 -2.23 -3.88 -2.22
CA ASP A 117 -2.76 -2.57 -1.85
C ASP A 117 -2.17 -1.99 -0.54
N LYS A 118 -1.56 -2.84 0.30
CA LYS A 118 -0.87 -2.42 1.54
C LYS A 118 0.37 -1.57 1.29
N LEU A 119 0.90 -1.55 0.08
CA LEU A 119 2.04 -0.71 -0.30
C LEU A 119 1.68 0.76 -0.48
N VAL A 120 0.39 1.10 -0.49
CA VAL A 120 -0.06 2.50 -0.53
C VAL A 120 0.12 3.14 0.83
N GLU A 121 0.94 4.17 0.89
CA GLU A 121 1.17 4.98 2.07
C GLU A 121 0.34 6.26 2.02
N PHE A 122 -0.22 6.66 3.15
CA PHE A 122 -0.97 7.91 3.32
C PHE A 122 -0.33 8.77 4.38
N ASP A 123 -0.27 10.08 4.13
CA ASP A 123 0.10 11.05 5.16
C ASP A 123 -1.12 11.90 5.53
N GLN A 124 -1.61 11.71 6.75
CA GLN A 124 -2.77 12.41 7.29
C GLN A 124 -2.45 13.86 7.68
N SER A 125 -1.18 14.21 7.84
CA SER A 125 -0.74 15.57 8.14
C SER A 125 -0.75 16.47 6.91
N LEU A 126 -0.78 15.88 5.71
CA LEU A 126 -0.75 16.56 4.42
C LEU A 126 -2.11 16.41 3.72
N PRO A 127 -3.04 17.36 3.89
CA PRO A 127 -4.32 17.30 3.22
C PRO A 127 -4.15 17.46 1.71
N SER A 128 -4.87 16.66 0.93
CA SER A 128 -5.06 16.87 -0.50
C SER A 128 -6.38 17.60 -0.72
N ILE A 129 -6.43 18.54 -1.66
CA ILE A 129 -7.60 19.42 -1.85
C ILE A 129 -8.54 18.89 -2.92
N GLN A 130 -8.11 17.98 -3.78
CA GLN A 130 -8.93 17.57 -4.90
C GLN A 130 -9.89 16.43 -4.63
N SER A 131 -11.16 16.73 -4.89
CA SER A 131 -12.26 15.77 -5.00
C SER A 131 -12.18 14.84 -6.22
N LYS A 132 -11.16 14.94 -7.06
CA LYS A 132 -10.91 14.10 -8.24
C LYS A 132 -9.56 13.42 -8.18
N SER A 133 -9.21 12.87 -7.03
CA SER A 133 -8.20 11.83 -7.02
C SER A 133 -8.76 10.66 -7.85
N PRO A 134 -8.04 10.14 -8.85
CA PRO A 134 -8.42 8.87 -9.49
C PRO A 134 -8.39 7.73 -8.47
N TYR A 135 -7.83 7.98 -7.30
CA TYR A 135 -7.90 7.11 -6.15
C TYR A 135 -9.31 7.20 -5.57
N GLU A 136 -10.04 6.12 -5.67
CA GLU A 136 -11.26 5.92 -4.93
C GLU A 136 -10.98 6.18 -3.46
N SER A 137 -11.89 6.89 -2.84
CA SER A 137 -11.76 7.36 -1.47
C SER A 137 -11.01 6.33 -0.60
N PRO A 138 -9.97 6.71 0.15
CA PRO A 138 -9.38 5.85 1.18
C PRO A 138 -10.42 5.13 2.04
N LEU A 139 -11.62 5.69 2.10
CA LEU A 139 -12.78 5.16 2.82
C LEU A 139 -13.14 3.72 2.42
N TYR A 140 -13.14 3.36 1.15
CA TYR A 140 -13.45 1.98 0.75
C TYR A 140 -12.40 1.00 1.26
N ARG A 141 -11.13 1.35 1.13
CA ARG A 141 -10.01 0.57 1.65
C ARG A 141 -10.07 0.44 3.17
N GLU A 142 -10.26 1.55 3.87
CA GLU A 142 -10.37 1.57 5.33
C GLU A 142 -11.55 0.72 5.81
N ASN A 143 -12.68 0.78 5.11
CA ASN A 143 -13.84 -0.03 5.45
C ASN A 143 -13.58 -1.53 5.22
N VAL A 144 -12.91 -1.93 4.14
CA VAL A 144 -12.51 -3.32 3.91
C VAL A 144 -11.55 -3.79 5.00
N GLU A 145 -10.50 -3.01 5.28
CA GLU A 145 -9.51 -3.33 6.33
C GLU A 145 -10.20 -3.46 7.70
N PHE A 146 -11.18 -2.60 7.99
CA PHE A 146 -11.97 -2.67 9.22
C PHE A 146 -12.77 -3.97 9.29
N ILE A 147 -13.48 -4.36 8.22
CA ILE A 147 -14.29 -5.60 8.19
C ILE A 147 -13.39 -6.83 8.40
N GLU A 148 -12.23 -6.88 7.73
CA GLU A 148 -11.25 -7.95 7.90
C GLU A 148 -10.72 -8.03 9.35
N ALA A 149 -10.30 -6.89 9.90
CA ALA A 149 -9.84 -6.81 11.30
C ALA A 149 -10.95 -7.16 12.31
N PHE A 150 -12.20 -6.73 12.02
CA PHE A 150 -13.34 -7.06 12.86
C PHE A 150 -13.66 -8.56 12.85
N ALA A 151 -13.52 -9.22 11.71
CA ALA A 151 -13.66 -10.68 11.62
C ALA A 151 -12.58 -11.41 12.45
N HIS A 152 -11.38 -10.88 12.53
CA HIS A 152 -10.34 -11.39 13.43
C HIS A 152 -10.67 -11.13 14.91
N LEU A 153 -11.17 -9.93 15.24
CA LEU A 153 -11.59 -9.59 16.60
C LEU A 153 -12.69 -10.52 17.12
N MET A 154 -13.66 -10.89 16.26
CA MET A 154 -14.75 -11.80 16.62
C MET A 154 -14.27 -13.22 16.99
N ARG A 155 -13.05 -13.60 16.59
CA ARG A 155 -12.40 -14.87 16.99
C ARG A 155 -11.60 -14.73 18.28
N ALA A 156 -11.26 -13.50 18.67
CA ALA A 156 -10.51 -13.23 19.89
C ALA A 156 -11.48 -13.02 21.07
N SER A 157 -11.12 -13.55 22.24
CA SER A 157 -11.91 -13.34 23.47
C SER A 157 -11.61 -11.96 24.04
N TRP A 158 -12.20 -10.92 23.47
CA TRP A 158 -12.08 -9.56 23.97
C TRP A 158 -13.20 -9.22 24.93
N CYS A 159 -12.93 -9.37 26.22
CA CYS A 159 -13.86 -9.04 27.30
C CYS A 159 -13.34 -7.84 28.10
N LYS A 160 -14.24 -7.08 28.65
CA LYS A 160 -13.95 -6.06 29.67
C LYS A 160 -14.88 -6.24 30.86
N PHE A 161 -14.38 -5.90 32.01
CA PHE A 161 -15.24 -5.82 33.19
C PHE A 161 -16.16 -4.62 33.08
N SER A 162 -17.45 -4.86 33.25
CA SER A 162 -18.50 -3.83 33.27
C SER A 162 -19.27 -3.95 34.57
N TYR A 163 -19.40 -2.84 35.24
CA TYR A 163 -20.24 -2.74 36.45
C TYR A 163 -21.70 -2.67 36.05
N MET A 164 -22.43 -3.72 36.42
CA MET A 164 -23.87 -3.81 36.07
C MET A 164 -24.70 -3.83 37.33
N LYS A 165 -25.81 -3.08 37.30
CA LYS A 165 -26.86 -3.13 38.32
C LYS A 165 -28.01 -3.98 37.78
N PHE A 166 -28.46 -4.91 38.57
CA PHE A 166 -29.58 -5.79 38.22
C PHE A 166 -30.36 -6.21 39.50
N GLU A 167 -31.56 -6.68 39.31
CA GLU A 167 -32.36 -7.27 40.37
C GLU A 167 -32.16 -8.80 40.34
N SER A 168 -31.90 -9.41 41.50
CA SER A 168 -31.70 -10.85 41.68
C SER A 168 -32.49 -11.39 42.85
N THR A 169 -32.92 -12.65 42.75
CA THR A 169 -33.55 -13.39 43.86
C THR A 169 -32.51 -13.99 44.83
N THR A 170 -31.23 -13.93 44.45
CA THR A 170 -30.11 -14.35 45.29
C THR A 170 -29.15 -13.18 45.46
N VAL A 171 -28.46 -13.11 46.60
CA VAL A 171 -27.46 -12.09 46.87
C VAL A 171 -26.22 -12.43 46.06
N VAL A 172 -25.96 -11.64 44.99
CA VAL A 172 -24.78 -11.79 44.11
C VAL A 172 -24.11 -10.42 43.98
N GLY A 173 -22.86 -10.31 44.40
CA GLY A 173 -22.11 -9.05 44.39
C GLY A 173 -22.53 -8.10 45.53
N ASP A 174 -22.47 -6.78 45.27
CA ASP A 174 -22.80 -5.77 46.26
C ASP A 174 -24.29 -5.43 46.20
N VAL A 175 -25.02 -5.57 47.34
CA VAL A 175 -26.43 -5.23 47.44
C VAL A 175 -26.58 -3.76 47.82
N ASP A 176 -27.43 -3.02 47.09
CA ASP A 176 -27.87 -1.70 47.47
C ASP A 176 -28.95 -1.80 48.56
N TRP A 177 -28.51 -1.88 49.81
CA TRP A 177 -29.38 -2.02 50.96
C TRP A 177 -30.34 -0.85 51.14
N ASN A 178 -30.00 0.36 50.69
CA ASN A 178 -30.89 1.52 50.75
C ASN A 178 -32.05 1.33 49.77
N LEU A 179 -31.76 0.93 48.54
CA LEU A 179 -32.78 0.66 47.55
C LEU A 179 -33.65 -0.54 47.93
N TYR A 180 -33.01 -1.58 48.51
CA TYR A 180 -33.72 -2.74 49.04
C TYR A 180 -34.67 -2.34 50.17
N ALA A 181 -34.22 -1.57 51.15
CA ALA A 181 -35.06 -1.11 52.28
C ALA A 181 -36.27 -0.32 51.79
N CYS A 182 -36.11 0.54 50.78
CA CYS A 182 -37.21 1.30 50.17
C CYS A 182 -38.23 0.42 49.44
N SER A 183 -37.86 -0.76 48.95
CA SER A 183 -38.74 -1.64 48.15
C SER A 183 -39.25 -2.86 48.91
N SER A 184 -38.62 -3.26 50.02
CA SER A 184 -38.89 -4.49 50.78
C SER A 184 -40.24 -4.48 51.54
N HIS A 185 -40.87 -3.33 51.73
CA HIS A 185 -42.22 -3.23 52.27
C HIS A 185 -43.26 -3.91 51.38
N ASN A 186 -43.01 -4.06 50.09
CA ASN A 186 -43.85 -4.81 49.17
C ASN A 186 -43.56 -6.30 49.29
N PRO A 187 -44.53 -7.17 49.69
CA PRO A 187 -44.31 -8.60 49.87
C PRO A 187 -43.73 -9.30 48.65
N HIS A 188 -44.08 -8.87 47.44
CA HIS A 188 -43.58 -9.43 46.17
C HIS A 188 -42.10 -9.09 45.86
N ARG A 189 -41.56 -8.09 46.57
CA ARG A 189 -40.17 -7.64 46.38
C ARG A 189 -39.23 -8.03 47.51
N ARG A 190 -39.69 -8.71 48.55
CA ARG A 190 -38.86 -9.11 49.68
C ARG A 190 -37.72 -10.05 49.35
N LEU A 191 -37.82 -10.81 48.27
CA LEU A 191 -36.80 -11.72 47.82
C LEU A 191 -36.09 -11.21 46.54
N ILE A 192 -36.26 -9.92 46.23
CA ILE A 192 -35.60 -9.28 45.10
C ILE A 192 -34.56 -8.29 45.62
N PHE A 193 -33.30 -8.62 45.41
CA PHE A 193 -32.18 -7.80 45.87
C PHE A 193 -31.67 -6.94 44.70
N PRO A 194 -31.68 -5.61 44.82
CA PRO A 194 -30.98 -4.74 43.90
C PRO A 194 -29.47 -4.91 44.11
N THR A 195 -28.83 -5.57 43.18
CA THR A 195 -27.43 -5.95 43.28
C THR A 195 -26.60 -5.27 42.19
N SER A 196 -25.33 -5.10 42.47
CA SER A 196 -24.35 -4.64 41.52
C SER A 196 -23.15 -5.55 41.54
N SER A 197 -22.65 -5.89 40.35
CA SER A 197 -21.51 -6.77 40.18
C SER A 197 -20.66 -6.36 38.98
N SER A 198 -19.39 -6.57 39.11
CA SER A 198 -18.44 -6.42 38.00
C SER A 198 -18.39 -7.72 37.19
N LEU A 199 -19.05 -7.70 36.04
CA LEU A 199 -19.09 -8.86 35.13
C LEU A 199 -18.20 -8.68 33.95
N SER A 200 -17.47 -9.74 33.59
CA SER A 200 -16.73 -9.79 32.34
C SER A 200 -17.71 -9.97 31.18
N THR A 201 -17.71 -9.03 30.26
CA THR A 201 -18.64 -9.06 29.12
C THR A 201 -17.94 -8.74 27.79
N HIS A 202 -18.35 -9.42 26.73
CA HIS A 202 -17.98 -9.09 25.37
C HIS A 202 -18.73 -7.85 24.85
N HIS A 203 -19.95 -7.58 25.38
CA HIS A 203 -20.81 -6.48 24.92
C HIS A 203 -20.57 -5.17 25.67
N HIS A 204 -19.30 -4.87 25.98
CA HIS A 204 -18.93 -3.60 26.62
C HIS A 204 -19.07 -2.41 25.66
N LYS A 205 -19.00 -1.18 26.18
CA LYS A 205 -19.23 0.06 25.44
C LYS A 205 -18.41 0.16 24.14
N GLU A 206 -17.09 -0.06 24.22
CA GLU A 206 -16.23 0.05 23.03
C GLU A 206 -16.59 -0.97 21.94
N PHE A 207 -16.99 -2.21 22.32
CA PHE A 207 -17.43 -3.21 21.35
C PHE A 207 -18.71 -2.75 20.63
N LYS A 208 -19.70 -2.19 21.39
CA LYS A 208 -20.93 -1.65 20.80
C LYS A 208 -20.67 -0.46 19.85
N GLN A 209 -19.66 0.37 20.17
CA GLN A 209 -19.21 1.45 19.30
C GLN A 209 -18.56 0.91 18.02
N LEU A 210 -17.73 -0.13 18.11
CA LEU A 210 -17.17 -0.81 16.93
C LEU A 210 -18.28 -1.45 16.07
N CYS A 211 -19.35 -1.99 16.68
CA CYS A 211 -20.50 -2.49 15.94
C CYS A 211 -21.21 -1.37 15.14
N SER A 212 -21.28 -0.15 15.67
CA SER A 212 -21.83 0.99 14.91
C SER A 212 -20.97 1.37 13.72
N ILE A 213 -19.62 1.26 13.86
CA ILE A 213 -18.70 1.49 12.74
C ILE A 213 -18.81 0.36 11.71
N PHE A 214 -19.02 -0.89 12.16
CA PHE A 214 -19.29 -2.01 11.27
C PHE A 214 -20.53 -1.75 10.39
N ASP A 215 -21.62 -1.27 10.97
CA ASP A 215 -22.84 -0.96 10.21
C ASP A 215 -22.60 0.17 9.19
N GLN A 216 -21.76 1.17 9.52
CA GLN A 216 -21.38 2.23 8.58
C GLN A 216 -20.49 1.72 7.47
N ALA A 217 -19.47 0.90 7.80
CA ALA A 217 -18.59 0.29 6.83
C ALA A 217 -19.35 -0.64 5.87
N LYS A 218 -20.27 -1.43 6.42
CA LYS A 218 -21.18 -2.27 5.64
C LYS A 218 -22.02 -1.45 4.67
N ALA A 219 -22.70 -0.41 5.15
CA ALA A 219 -23.53 0.46 4.31
C ALA A 219 -22.73 1.11 3.18
N CYS A 220 -21.49 1.53 3.46
CA CYS A 220 -20.58 2.07 2.46
C CYS A 220 -20.22 1.03 1.40
N LEU A 221 -19.84 -0.20 1.81
CA LEU A 221 -19.38 -1.26 0.89
C LEU A 221 -20.54 -1.89 0.09
N GLU A 222 -21.76 -1.90 0.61
CA GLU A 222 -22.95 -2.37 -0.09
C GLU A 222 -23.57 -1.31 -1.02
N ALA A 223 -23.13 -0.05 -0.94
CA ALA A 223 -23.64 1.02 -1.80
C ALA A 223 -23.40 0.74 -3.27
N PRO A 224 -24.35 1.06 -4.18
CA PRO A 224 -24.19 0.83 -5.62
C PRO A 224 -22.98 1.51 -6.24
N ALA A 225 -22.55 2.64 -5.67
CA ALA A 225 -21.39 3.40 -6.13
C ALA A 225 -20.04 2.76 -5.72
N THR A 226 -20.05 1.75 -4.84
CA THR A 226 -18.81 1.10 -4.40
C THR A 226 -18.29 0.18 -5.49
N PRO A 227 -17.00 0.28 -5.84
CA PRO A 227 -16.38 -0.56 -6.85
C PRO A 227 -16.47 -2.06 -6.52
N HIS A 228 -16.61 -2.86 -7.57
CA HIS A 228 -16.89 -4.29 -7.45
C HIS A 228 -15.78 -5.07 -6.73
N ASN A 229 -14.53 -4.69 -6.93
CA ASN A 229 -13.36 -5.29 -6.30
C ASN A 229 -13.38 -5.18 -4.75
N TYR A 230 -13.77 -4.01 -4.21
CA TYR A 230 -13.93 -3.85 -2.75
C TYR A 230 -15.09 -4.69 -2.21
N ARG A 231 -16.20 -4.75 -2.94
CA ARG A 231 -17.35 -5.58 -2.55
C ARG A 231 -16.99 -7.06 -2.52
N ASN A 232 -16.27 -7.55 -3.51
CA ASN A 232 -15.88 -8.97 -3.60
C ASN A 232 -14.98 -9.41 -2.46
N ARG A 233 -14.06 -8.55 -2.01
CA ARG A 233 -13.14 -8.88 -0.89
C ARG A 233 -13.86 -9.21 0.41
N VAL A 234 -15.02 -8.62 0.64
CA VAL A 234 -15.78 -8.78 1.89
C VAL A 234 -17.12 -9.51 1.71
N ALA A 235 -17.40 -9.99 0.50
CA ALA A 235 -18.68 -10.61 0.14
C ALA A 235 -19.08 -11.78 1.06
N GLU A 236 -18.12 -12.60 1.46
CA GLU A 236 -18.36 -13.73 2.38
C GLU A 236 -18.38 -13.30 3.85
N LEU A 237 -17.61 -12.25 4.21
CA LEU A 237 -17.48 -11.81 5.60
C LEU A 237 -18.70 -11.02 6.10
N LEU A 238 -19.27 -10.14 5.26
CA LEU A 238 -20.37 -9.25 5.65
C LEU A 238 -21.62 -10.00 6.10
N PRO A 239 -22.15 -10.99 5.37
CA PRO A 239 -23.33 -11.74 5.81
C PRO A 239 -23.07 -12.50 7.11
N ARG A 240 -21.92 -13.15 7.24
CA ARG A 240 -21.52 -13.91 8.43
C ARG A 240 -21.43 -13.03 9.66
N LEU A 241 -20.73 -11.89 9.58
CA LEU A 241 -20.59 -10.95 10.69
C LEU A 241 -21.94 -10.31 11.04
N SER A 242 -22.75 -9.97 10.04
CA SER A 242 -24.07 -9.40 10.25
C SER A 242 -24.97 -10.36 11.05
N LEU A 243 -24.88 -11.66 10.78
CA LEU A 243 -25.62 -12.69 11.53
C LEU A 243 -25.12 -12.77 13.00
N GLN A 244 -23.80 -12.78 13.20
CA GLN A 244 -23.20 -12.84 14.55
C GLN A 244 -23.51 -11.61 15.40
N LEU A 245 -23.70 -10.45 14.78
CA LEU A 245 -23.98 -9.19 15.46
C LEU A 245 -25.49 -8.91 15.62
N ARG A 246 -26.35 -9.86 15.25
CA ARG A 246 -27.79 -9.74 15.39
C ARG A 246 -28.17 -9.65 16.88
N GLY A 247 -28.90 -8.61 17.24
CA GLY A 247 -29.32 -8.37 18.64
C GLY A 247 -28.29 -7.63 19.51
N VAL A 248 -27.09 -7.37 19.05
CA VAL A 248 -26.12 -6.53 19.75
C VAL A 248 -26.56 -5.07 19.64
N SER A 249 -26.67 -4.37 20.77
CA SER A 249 -27.00 -2.94 20.81
C SER A 249 -25.85 -2.10 20.19
N ARG A 250 -26.19 -0.96 19.62
CA ARG A 250 -25.25 -0.01 19.01
C ARG A 250 -25.08 1.21 19.88
N GLU A 251 -23.88 1.73 19.96
CA GLU A 251 -23.59 3.00 20.64
C GLU A 251 -22.89 3.95 19.67
N LYS A 252 -23.11 5.26 19.85
CA LYS A 252 -22.46 6.28 19.03
C LYS A 252 -20.94 6.15 19.14
N PRO A 253 -20.22 6.03 18.03
CA PRO A 253 -18.77 5.91 18.09
C PRO A 253 -18.12 7.24 18.49
N ASP A 254 -17.17 7.15 19.39
CA ASP A 254 -16.22 8.19 19.77
C ASP A 254 -14.81 7.75 19.36
N LEU A 255 -13.84 8.67 19.41
CA LEU A 255 -12.44 8.32 19.18
C LEU A 255 -11.94 7.33 20.23
N PHE A 256 -11.41 6.20 19.76
CA PHE A 256 -10.88 5.14 20.60
C PHE A 256 -9.48 5.49 21.13
N ARG A 257 -9.24 5.19 22.38
CA ARG A 257 -7.90 5.22 22.98
C ARG A 257 -7.37 3.81 23.14
N SER A 258 -6.17 3.54 22.69
CA SER A 258 -5.52 2.25 22.91
C SER A 258 -4.98 2.17 24.32
N GLY A 259 -5.39 1.13 25.05
CA GLY A 259 -4.88 0.81 26.39
C GLY A 259 -3.57 0.02 26.31
N ALA A 260 -2.77 0.09 27.37
CA ALA A 260 -1.54 -0.72 27.46
C ALA A 260 -1.83 -2.22 27.40
N THR A 261 -2.96 -2.65 27.97
CA THR A 261 -3.40 -4.05 28.06
C THR A 261 -4.22 -4.52 26.86
N ASP A 262 -4.51 -3.66 25.88
CA ASP A 262 -5.24 -4.06 24.67
C ASP A 262 -4.42 -5.06 23.86
N LEU A 263 -5.09 -6.12 23.41
CA LEU A 263 -4.49 -7.09 22.48
C LEU A 263 -4.06 -6.40 21.17
N PRO A 264 -3.05 -6.90 20.44
CA PRO A 264 -2.60 -6.28 19.19
C PRO A 264 -3.73 -6.07 18.18
N ILE A 265 -4.65 -7.03 18.05
CA ILE A 265 -5.81 -6.91 17.16
C ILE A 265 -6.78 -5.81 17.60
N VAL A 266 -6.93 -5.61 18.92
CA VAL A 266 -7.78 -4.54 19.48
C VAL A 266 -7.17 -3.17 19.20
N LYS A 267 -5.86 -3.02 19.38
CA LYS A 267 -5.14 -1.78 19.03
C LYS A 267 -5.32 -1.45 17.55
N ARG A 268 -5.05 -2.43 16.70
CA ARG A 268 -5.20 -2.28 15.25
C ARG A 268 -6.61 -1.86 14.83
N ILE A 269 -7.66 -2.53 15.33
CA ILE A 269 -9.04 -2.19 14.94
C ILE A 269 -9.45 -0.81 15.44
N LYS A 270 -8.99 -0.38 16.63
CA LYS A 270 -9.22 0.96 17.15
C LYS A 270 -8.57 2.03 16.27
N GLU A 271 -7.37 1.79 15.79
CA GLU A 271 -6.67 2.70 14.87
C GLU A 271 -7.45 2.85 13.55
N ILE A 272 -7.88 1.73 12.94
CA ILE A 272 -8.68 1.76 11.71
C ILE A 272 -10.03 2.46 11.96
N ALA A 273 -10.69 2.14 13.06
CA ALA A 273 -11.95 2.76 13.46
C ALA A 273 -11.82 4.29 13.61
N ASN A 274 -10.75 4.76 14.23
CA ASN A 274 -10.45 6.18 14.35
C ASN A 274 -10.25 6.84 12.98
N ARG A 275 -9.56 6.19 12.06
CA ARG A 275 -9.42 6.68 10.69
C ARG A 275 -10.78 6.84 10.02
N ILE A 276 -11.66 5.84 10.11
CA ILE A 276 -13.02 5.91 9.54
C ILE A 276 -13.84 7.05 10.20
N ILE A 277 -13.75 7.24 11.51
CA ILE A 277 -14.46 8.31 12.21
C ILE A 277 -13.98 9.68 11.73
N LEU A 278 -12.67 9.85 11.61
CA LEU A 278 -12.05 11.13 11.18
C LEU A 278 -12.31 11.43 9.70
N GLN A 279 -12.38 10.40 8.86
CA GLN A 279 -12.64 10.54 7.42
C GLN A 279 -14.05 11.04 7.07
N LYS A 280 -15.02 10.98 7.97
CA LYS A 280 -16.35 11.57 7.74
C LYS A 280 -16.34 13.05 7.36
N HIS A 281 -15.21 13.71 7.51
CA HIS A 281 -15.01 15.12 7.16
C HIS A 281 -14.31 15.34 5.80
N SER A 282 -14.45 14.42 4.85
CA SER A 282 -14.17 14.59 3.40
C SER A 282 -12.83 15.26 3.04
N GLN A 283 -11.74 14.93 3.72
CA GLN A 283 -10.41 15.36 3.29
C GLN A 283 -9.72 14.21 2.56
N SER A 284 -9.36 14.44 1.29
CA SER A 284 -8.41 13.57 0.60
C SER A 284 -7.04 13.76 1.25
N TYR A 285 -6.34 12.67 1.53
CA TYR A 285 -4.99 12.73 2.07
C TYR A 285 -3.96 12.63 0.94
N ALA A 286 -2.76 13.15 1.21
CA ALA A 286 -1.60 12.85 0.41
C ALA A 286 -1.34 11.33 0.41
N TRP A 287 -0.99 10.77 -0.74
CA TRP A 287 -0.72 9.35 -0.88
C TRP A 287 0.47 9.10 -1.79
N ARG A 288 1.17 7.97 -1.59
CA ARG A 288 2.26 7.52 -2.45
C ARG A 288 2.35 6.00 -2.50
N ILE A 289 2.99 5.51 -3.54
CA ILE A 289 3.38 4.10 -3.72
C ILE A 289 4.82 4.09 -4.23
N ASP A 290 5.68 3.27 -3.64
CA ASP A 290 6.96 2.92 -4.28
C ASP A 290 6.69 1.96 -5.44
N VAL A 291 6.79 2.47 -6.66
CA VAL A 291 6.44 1.71 -7.86
C VAL A 291 7.48 0.63 -8.20
N ALA A 292 8.73 0.77 -7.75
CA ALA A 292 9.73 -0.27 -7.94
C ALA A 292 9.45 -1.47 -7.05
N LEU A 293 9.16 -1.24 -5.77
CA LEU A 293 8.71 -2.28 -4.85
C LEU A 293 7.37 -2.88 -5.29
N PHE A 294 6.47 -2.05 -5.80
CA PHE A 294 5.19 -2.51 -6.33
C PHE A 294 5.40 -3.47 -7.50
N PHE A 295 6.28 -3.14 -8.45
CA PHE A 295 6.59 -3.99 -9.60
C PHE A 295 7.23 -5.32 -9.16
N GLU A 296 8.15 -5.31 -8.21
CA GLU A 296 8.72 -6.52 -7.60
C GLU A 296 7.60 -7.43 -7.05
N ARG A 297 6.68 -6.88 -6.24
CA ARG A 297 5.55 -7.65 -5.68
C ARG A 297 4.58 -8.14 -6.75
N TYR A 298 4.36 -7.36 -7.80
CA TYR A 298 3.58 -7.77 -8.94
C TYR A 298 4.21 -8.96 -9.67
N VAL A 299 5.52 -8.93 -9.91
CA VAL A 299 6.28 -10.05 -10.52
C VAL A 299 6.22 -11.29 -9.63
N GLN A 300 6.40 -11.13 -8.32
CA GLN A 300 6.24 -12.23 -7.34
C GLN A 300 4.84 -12.84 -7.41
N TRP A 301 3.81 -12.03 -7.49
CA TRP A 301 2.44 -12.51 -7.56
C TRP A 301 2.17 -13.27 -8.87
N ILE A 302 2.55 -12.70 -10.03
CA ILE A 302 2.26 -13.32 -11.33
C ILE A 302 3.02 -14.64 -11.55
N LEU A 303 4.30 -14.68 -11.14
CA LEU A 303 5.09 -15.92 -11.15
C LEU A 303 4.52 -16.94 -10.17
N GLY A 304 4.07 -16.52 -8.99
CA GLY A 304 3.42 -17.41 -8.04
C GLY A 304 2.13 -18.05 -8.57
N GLN A 305 1.35 -17.31 -9.37
CA GLN A 305 0.18 -17.90 -10.06
C GLN A 305 0.61 -18.95 -11.11
N SER A 306 1.68 -18.66 -11.87
CA SER A 306 2.20 -19.58 -12.89
C SER A 306 2.79 -20.84 -12.25
N VAL A 307 3.63 -20.72 -11.23
CA VAL A 307 4.25 -21.85 -10.52
C VAL A 307 3.20 -22.79 -9.91
N LYS A 308 2.11 -22.23 -9.33
CA LYS A 308 1.00 -23.05 -8.80
C LYS A 308 0.31 -23.90 -9.84
N ARG A 309 0.27 -23.45 -11.11
CA ARG A 309 -0.38 -24.18 -12.21
C ARG A 309 0.49 -25.29 -12.79
N ILE A 310 1.81 -25.09 -12.83
CA ILE A 310 2.75 -26.00 -13.48
C ILE A 310 3.43 -26.98 -12.50
N GLY A 311 3.28 -26.77 -11.20
CA GLY A 311 3.92 -27.56 -10.16
C GLY A 311 5.40 -27.19 -9.98
N GLY A 312 5.72 -26.53 -8.91
CA GLY A 312 7.07 -26.08 -8.55
C GLY A 312 7.01 -25.35 -7.22
N GLU A 313 8.15 -24.94 -6.74
CA GLU A 313 8.28 -24.12 -5.52
C GLU A 313 8.79 -22.72 -5.85
N MET A 314 8.31 -21.74 -5.13
CA MET A 314 8.75 -20.35 -5.25
C MET A 314 9.11 -19.80 -3.89
N VAL A 315 10.31 -19.26 -3.76
CA VAL A 315 10.79 -18.56 -2.58
C VAL A 315 11.02 -17.10 -2.92
N CYS A 316 10.35 -16.19 -2.19
CA CYS A 316 10.52 -14.76 -2.37
C CYS A 316 11.52 -14.21 -1.35
N ASN A 317 12.43 -13.35 -1.82
CA ASN A 317 13.43 -12.65 -1.03
C ASN A 317 14.26 -13.60 -0.12
N PRO A 318 14.79 -14.74 -0.63
CA PRO A 318 15.64 -15.62 0.16
C PRO A 318 16.95 -14.91 0.51
N LYS A 319 17.43 -15.12 1.75
CA LYS A 319 18.65 -14.47 2.25
C LYS A 319 19.80 -15.44 2.28
N TYR A 320 20.80 -15.21 1.44
CA TYR A 320 22.06 -15.92 1.45
C TYR A 320 23.03 -15.19 2.38
N ALA A 321 23.22 -15.71 3.61
CA ALA A 321 24.03 -15.06 4.63
C ALA A 321 25.52 -15.05 4.25
N GLY A 322 26.15 -13.89 4.37
CA GLY A 322 27.60 -13.75 4.29
C GLY A 322 28.24 -14.00 5.67
N HIS A 323 29.32 -14.78 5.70
CA HIS A 323 30.11 -15.01 6.89
C HIS A 323 31.54 -14.50 6.66
N GLY A 324 32.17 -13.89 7.66
CA GLY A 324 33.56 -13.44 7.56
C GLY A 324 33.85 -12.10 8.23
N ALA A 325 34.64 -11.27 7.59
CA ALA A 325 35.13 -10.02 8.16
C ALA A 325 34.00 -9.03 8.51
N ASN A 326 34.09 -8.39 9.66
CA ASN A 326 33.16 -7.37 10.12
C ASN A 326 33.58 -5.99 9.59
N PHE A 327 33.10 -5.64 8.41
CA PHE A 327 33.13 -4.27 7.92
C PHE A 327 31.76 -3.65 8.05
N ASP A 328 31.63 -2.41 8.50
CA ASP A 328 30.35 -1.71 8.68
C ASP A 328 29.56 -1.54 7.37
N TRP A 329 30.27 -1.53 6.23
CA TRP A 329 29.71 -1.41 4.89
C TRP A 329 29.51 -2.77 4.17
N LEU A 330 29.84 -3.90 4.80
CA LEU A 330 29.68 -5.23 4.19
C LEU A 330 28.21 -5.62 4.10
N LEU A 331 27.81 -6.10 2.94
CA LEU A 331 26.48 -6.72 2.78
C LEU A 331 26.42 -8.00 3.62
N ARG A 332 25.52 -8.03 4.58
CA ARG A 332 25.33 -9.18 5.50
C ARG A 332 24.71 -10.38 4.79
N TYR A 333 24.00 -10.15 3.70
CA TYR A 333 23.36 -11.20 2.89
C TYR A 333 23.17 -10.69 1.47
N LEU A 334 23.08 -11.66 0.54
CA LEU A 334 22.58 -11.44 -0.82
C LEU A 334 21.11 -11.88 -0.84
N GLU A 335 20.25 -11.11 -1.49
CA GLU A 335 18.80 -11.32 -1.46
C GLU A 335 18.25 -11.15 -2.88
N PRO A 336 18.16 -12.25 -3.69
CA PRO A 336 17.45 -12.22 -4.96
C PRO A 336 15.94 -12.06 -4.72
N ASP A 337 15.24 -11.39 -5.62
CA ASP A 337 13.81 -11.11 -5.46
C ASP A 337 12.98 -12.41 -5.44
N ILE A 338 13.34 -13.39 -6.28
CA ILE A 338 12.62 -14.66 -6.39
C ILE A 338 13.60 -15.78 -6.77
N VAL A 339 13.40 -16.95 -6.20
CA VAL A 339 13.99 -18.21 -6.64
C VAL A 339 12.86 -19.18 -6.95
N LEU A 340 12.84 -19.70 -8.18
CA LEU A 340 11.92 -20.76 -8.61
C LEU A 340 12.68 -22.08 -8.62
N GLN A 341 12.06 -23.13 -8.07
CA GLN A 341 12.58 -24.48 -8.07
C GLN A 341 11.60 -25.42 -8.75
N PHE A 342 12.05 -26.02 -9.84
CA PHE A 342 11.39 -27.12 -10.51
C PHE A 342 12.27 -28.36 -10.36
N ALA A 343 11.72 -29.55 -10.41
CA ALA A 343 12.40 -30.83 -10.15
C ALA A 343 13.96 -30.80 -10.16
N GLU A 344 14.58 -30.48 -11.27
CA GLU A 344 16.03 -30.44 -11.44
C GLU A 344 16.55 -29.06 -11.91
N THR A 345 15.67 -28.04 -11.93
CA THR A 345 16.03 -26.71 -12.48
C THR A 345 15.75 -25.62 -11.46
N GLN A 346 16.78 -24.86 -11.11
CA GLN A 346 16.67 -23.66 -10.30
C GLN A 346 16.76 -22.42 -11.20
N ILE A 347 15.83 -21.49 -11.03
CA ILE A 347 15.77 -20.25 -11.78
C ILE A 347 15.83 -19.07 -10.82
N ILE A 348 16.77 -18.17 -11.01
CA ILE A 348 16.92 -16.95 -10.22
C ILE A 348 16.29 -15.79 -10.98
N VAL A 349 15.41 -15.06 -10.32
CA VAL A 349 14.66 -13.96 -10.92
C VAL A 349 14.91 -12.68 -10.15
N ASP A 350 15.15 -11.60 -10.87
CA ASP A 350 15.35 -10.26 -10.34
C ASP A 350 14.47 -9.27 -11.11
N ALA A 351 13.63 -8.52 -10.42
CA ALA A 351 12.63 -7.62 -11.00
C ALA A 351 13.13 -6.18 -10.98
N LYS A 352 13.21 -5.55 -12.14
CA LYS A 352 13.72 -4.18 -12.28
C LYS A 352 12.71 -3.26 -12.95
N TYR A 353 12.20 -2.30 -12.21
CA TYR A 353 11.35 -1.25 -12.77
C TYR A 353 12.17 -0.24 -13.57
N LYS A 354 12.63 -0.64 -14.77
CA LYS A 354 13.52 0.12 -15.65
C LYS A 354 13.08 -0.01 -17.12
N SER A 355 13.48 0.96 -17.94
CA SER A 355 13.08 1.07 -19.36
C SER A 355 13.87 0.18 -20.33
N TYR A 356 14.53 -0.88 -19.88
CA TYR A 356 15.43 -1.68 -20.70
C TYR A 356 14.82 -2.12 -22.03
N LEU A 357 13.63 -2.70 -22.00
CA LEU A 357 12.97 -3.20 -23.20
C LEU A 357 12.36 -2.08 -24.05
N TYR A 358 11.85 -1.01 -23.44
CA TYR A 358 11.37 0.17 -24.18
C TYR A 358 12.49 0.90 -24.92
N ARG A 359 13.73 0.83 -24.41
CA ARG A 359 14.92 1.49 -24.94
C ARG A 359 15.94 0.52 -25.50
N LYS A 360 15.54 -0.69 -25.91
CA LYS A 360 16.45 -1.75 -26.40
C LYS A 360 17.32 -1.35 -27.60
N HIS A 361 16.94 -0.33 -28.34
CA HIS A 361 17.68 0.24 -29.45
C HIS A 361 18.45 1.53 -29.12
N SER A 362 18.41 1.97 -27.84
CA SER A 362 19.11 3.17 -27.40
C SER A 362 20.61 2.92 -27.28
N LYS A 363 21.41 3.90 -27.71
CA LYS A 363 22.89 3.90 -27.55
C LYS A 363 23.36 4.65 -26.29
N SER A 364 22.47 4.82 -25.28
CA SER A 364 22.80 5.52 -24.04
C SER A 364 23.78 4.73 -23.19
N ASP A 365 24.95 5.30 -22.89
CA ASP A 365 25.98 4.69 -22.04
C ASP A 365 25.43 4.50 -20.60
N ALA A 366 24.66 5.45 -20.08
CA ALA A 366 24.04 5.34 -18.76
C ALA A 366 23.06 4.16 -18.66
N LEU A 367 22.28 3.89 -19.73
CA LEU A 367 21.40 2.74 -19.78
C LEU A 367 22.19 1.43 -19.82
N ARG A 368 23.28 1.39 -20.59
CA ARG A 368 24.18 0.25 -20.67
C ARG A 368 24.84 -0.05 -19.34
N GLU A 369 25.37 0.95 -18.67
CA GLU A 369 25.99 0.83 -17.35
C GLU A 369 24.99 0.31 -16.32
N SER A 370 23.78 0.90 -16.29
CA SER A 370 22.70 0.43 -15.41
C SER A 370 22.34 -1.02 -15.65
N PHE A 371 22.24 -1.44 -16.91
CA PHE A 371 21.95 -2.84 -17.27
C PHE A 371 23.09 -3.78 -16.86
N CYS A 372 24.35 -3.38 -17.08
CA CYS A 372 25.52 -4.17 -16.67
C CYS A 372 25.56 -4.38 -15.14
N ASN A 373 25.25 -3.35 -14.36
CA ASN A 373 25.18 -3.45 -12.90
C ASN A 373 24.11 -4.44 -12.43
N ASP A 374 22.90 -4.37 -13.01
CA ASP A 374 21.82 -5.32 -12.68
C ASP A 374 22.18 -6.75 -13.12
N LEU A 375 22.86 -6.89 -14.26
CA LEU A 375 23.34 -8.17 -14.75
C LEU A 375 24.40 -8.77 -13.81
N HIS A 376 25.35 -7.97 -13.34
CA HIS A 376 26.38 -8.43 -12.40
C HIS A 376 25.73 -8.87 -11.06
N GLN A 377 24.73 -8.14 -10.60
CA GLN A 377 23.97 -8.52 -9.41
C GLN A 377 23.29 -9.88 -9.61
N LEU A 378 22.60 -10.07 -10.72
CA LEU A 378 21.91 -11.32 -11.06
C LEU A 378 22.90 -12.49 -11.17
N LEU A 379 24.07 -12.27 -11.81
CA LEU A 379 25.15 -13.27 -11.92
C LEU A 379 25.74 -13.64 -10.56
N ALA A 380 25.88 -12.68 -9.64
CA ALA A 380 26.35 -12.97 -8.28
C ALA A 380 25.44 -13.95 -7.54
N TYR A 381 24.13 -13.85 -7.74
CA TYR A 381 23.18 -14.79 -7.13
C TYR A 381 23.34 -16.22 -7.66
N THR A 382 23.80 -16.40 -8.91
CA THR A 382 24.03 -17.73 -9.51
C THR A 382 25.18 -18.50 -8.88
N ALA A 383 26.05 -17.83 -8.13
CA ALA A 383 27.15 -18.48 -7.43
C ALA A 383 26.66 -19.54 -6.40
N PHE A 384 25.44 -19.39 -5.92
CA PHE A 384 24.84 -20.31 -4.94
C PHE A 384 24.10 -21.49 -5.60
N SER A 385 23.90 -21.48 -6.91
CA SER A 385 23.33 -22.63 -7.63
C SER A 385 24.42 -23.67 -7.89
N THR A 386 24.15 -24.93 -7.59
CA THR A 386 25.04 -26.07 -7.85
C THR A 386 24.88 -26.66 -9.25
N GLU A 387 23.94 -26.17 -10.03
CA GLU A 387 23.63 -26.69 -11.37
C GLU A 387 24.69 -26.29 -12.39
N LYS A 388 24.95 -27.20 -13.36
CA LYS A 388 25.86 -26.92 -14.48
C LYS A 388 25.27 -25.89 -15.43
N LYS A 389 23.95 -25.96 -15.66
CA LYS A 389 23.21 -25.02 -16.47
C LYS A 389 22.40 -24.10 -15.56
N LYS A 390 22.79 -22.83 -15.54
CA LYS A 390 22.18 -21.83 -14.65
C LYS A 390 21.20 -20.97 -15.44
N HIS A 391 20.02 -20.79 -14.91
CA HIS A 391 18.97 -19.97 -15.51
C HIS A 391 18.74 -18.71 -14.67
N CYS A 392 18.81 -17.55 -15.32
CA CYS A 392 18.61 -16.24 -14.69
C CYS A 392 17.59 -15.43 -15.48
N ILE A 393 16.72 -14.75 -14.78
CA ILE A 393 15.69 -13.91 -15.38
C ILE A 393 15.79 -12.49 -14.84
N LEU A 394 15.98 -11.53 -15.73
CA LEU A 394 15.82 -10.11 -15.45
C LEU A 394 14.44 -9.69 -15.97
N VAL A 395 13.52 -9.38 -15.06
CA VAL A 395 12.16 -8.97 -15.42
C VAL A 395 12.07 -7.45 -15.48
N ALA A 396 11.53 -6.92 -16.57
CA ALA A 396 11.28 -5.49 -16.72
C ALA A 396 9.86 -5.23 -17.24
N PRO A 397 9.25 -4.06 -16.94
CA PRO A 397 7.97 -3.70 -17.51
C PRO A 397 8.10 -3.52 -19.03
N PHE A 398 7.09 -3.99 -19.78
CA PHE A 398 6.98 -3.82 -21.21
C PHE A 398 5.53 -3.81 -21.66
N SER A 399 5.27 -3.44 -22.91
CA SER A 399 3.90 -3.36 -23.46
C SER A 399 3.28 -4.73 -23.76
N SER A 400 4.10 -5.77 -23.90
CA SER A 400 3.67 -7.14 -24.20
C SER A 400 4.62 -8.14 -23.54
N PHE A 401 4.18 -9.40 -23.41
CA PHE A 401 5.07 -10.48 -23.00
C PHE A 401 6.12 -10.72 -24.07
N GLU A 402 7.39 -10.55 -23.73
CA GLU A 402 8.55 -10.73 -24.62
C GLU A 402 9.69 -11.42 -23.86
N VAL A 403 10.36 -12.36 -24.52
CA VAL A 403 11.49 -13.09 -23.97
C VAL A 403 12.70 -12.88 -24.88
N ASN A 404 13.78 -12.30 -24.32
CA ASN A 404 15.06 -12.13 -25.01
C ASN A 404 16.11 -12.96 -24.29
N LYS A 405 16.74 -13.92 -24.99
CA LYS A 405 17.72 -14.85 -24.42
C LYS A 405 19.15 -14.43 -24.74
N ILE A 406 20.01 -14.44 -23.72
CA ILE A 406 21.47 -14.28 -23.83
C ILE A 406 22.11 -15.51 -23.21
N GLN A 407 23.14 -16.07 -23.84
CA GLN A 407 23.82 -17.25 -23.33
C GLN A 407 25.31 -16.97 -23.20
N TYR A 408 25.84 -17.26 -22.02
CA TYR A 408 27.28 -17.26 -21.76
C TYR A 408 27.78 -18.68 -21.51
N ARG A 409 28.94 -19.02 -22.12
CA ARG A 409 29.59 -20.34 -21.94
C ARG A 409 30.98 -20.11 -21.36
N SER A 410 31.37 -20.92 -20.40
CA SER A 410 32.70 -20.93 -19.85
C SER A 410 33.66 -21.49 -20.91
N PRO A 411 34.82 -20.86 -21.17
CA PRO A 411 35.85 -21.45 -22.00
C PRO A 411 36.66 -22.56 -21.28
N PHE A 412 36.45 -22.72 -19.96
CA PHE A 412 37.25 -23.62 -19.12
C PHE A 412 36.42 -24.79 -18.54
N SER A 413 35.11 -24.81 -18.77
CA SER A 413 34.22 -25.86 -18.26
C SER A 413 32.96 -25.96 -19.12
N ASP A 414 32.16 -27.03 -18.92
CA ASP A 414 30.85 -27.20 -19.57
C ASP A 414 29.75 -26.31 -18.96
N ALA A 415 30.13 -25.40 -18.05
CA ALA A 415 29.15 -24.52 -17.40
C ALA A 415 28.58 -23.48 -18.36
N THR A 416 27.27 -23.37 -18.36
CA THR A 416 26.56 -22.37 -19.15
C THR A 416 25.62 -21.56 -18.27
N ILE A 417 25.48 -20.27 -18.59
CA ILE A 417 24.53 -19.37 -17.95
C ILE A 417 23.59 -18.84 -19.03
N GLU A 418 22.32 -19.12 -18.87
CA GLU A 418 21.27 -18.57 -19.72
C GLU A 418 20.56 -17.44 -18.98
N ILE A 419 20.58 -16.27 -19.59
CA ILE A 419 19.98 -15.06 -19.06
C ILE A 419 18.81 -14.68 -19.95
N TYR A 420 17.66 -14.51 -19.34
CA TYR A 420 16.45 -14.09 -20.02
C TYR A 420 16.07 -12.69 -19.58
N CYS A 421 16.00 -11.75 -20.53
CA CYS A 421 15.38 -10.45 -20.32
C CYS A 421 13.90 -10.58 -20.64
N LEU A 422 13.08 -10.64 -19.62
CA LEU A 422 11.64 -10.89 -19.70
C LEU A 422 10.87 -9.58 -19.61
N GLY A 423 10.11 -9.27 -20.66
CA GLY A 423 9.13 -8.18 -20.67
C GLY A 423 7.78 -8.64 -20.18
N ILE A 424 7.24 -7.98 -19.17
CA ILE A 424 5.90 -8.28 -18.65
C ILE A 424 5.01 -7.05 -18.75
N PRO A 425 3.79 -7.19 -19.33
CA PRO A 425 2.80 -6.13 -19.34
C PRO A 425 2.39 -5.75 -17.91
N PHE A 426 2.34 -4.46 -17.69
CA PHE A 426 1.96 -3.90 -16.39
C PHE A 426 0.53 -3.38 -16.49
N SER A 427 -0.43 -4.31 -16.67
CA SER A 427 -1.85 -4.03 -16.89
C SER A 427 -2.76 -5.19 -16.47
N THR A 428 -3.93 -4.86 -15.94
CA THR A 428 -4.96 -5.83 -15.55
C THR A 428 -5.57 -6.54 -16.76
N SER A 429 -5.70 -5.85 -17.88
CA SER A 429 -6.32 -6.39 -19.10
C SER A 429 -5.52 -7.53 -19.75
N SER A 430 -4.19 -7.54 -19.59
CA SER A 430 -3.30 -8.55 -20.16
C SER A 430 -2.90 -9.65 -19.16
N LEU A 431 -3.43 -9.60 -17.94
CA LEU A 431 -2.95 -10.40 -16.81
C LEU A 431 -3.09 -11.91 -17.05
N SER A 432 -4.29 -12.37 -17.48
CA SER A 432 -4.55 -13.79 -17.74
C SER A 432 -3.65 -14.33 -18.85
N GLU A 433 -3.59 -13.61 -19.97
CA GLU A 433 -2.73 -13.98 -21.11
C GLU A 433 -1.25 -14.04 -20.71
N THR A 434 -0.80 -13.10 -19.88
CA THR A 434 0.57 -13.08 -19.41
C THR A 434 0.88 -14.29 -18.51
N ILE A 435 -0.04 -14.67 -17.62
CA ILE A 435 0.11 -15.86 -16.79
C ILE A 435 0.18 -17.13 -17.66
N ASP A 436 -0.68 -17.25 -18.67
CA ASP A 436 -0.70 -18.42 -19.56
C ASP A 436 0.63 -18.54 -20.33
N LYS A 437 1.13 -17.45 -20.92
CA LYS A 437 2.44 -17.42 -21.59
C LYS A 437 3.61 -17.69 -20.65
N LEU A 438 3.54 -17.22 -19.41
CA LEU A 438 4.55 -17.55 -18.38
C LEU A 438 4.54 -19.02 -18.03
N CYS A 439 3.36 -19.66 -17.91
CA CYS A 439 3.26 -21.09 -17.67
C CYS A 439 3.92 -21.89 -18.79
N GLU A 440 3.56 -21.63 -20.06
CA GLU A 440 4.13 -22.28 -21.23
C GLU A 440 5.66 -22.12 -21.28
N TRP A 441 6.12 -20.89 -21.03
CA TRP A 441 7.56 -20.62 -21.09
C TRP A 441 8.32 -21.27 -19.91
N CYS A 442 7.82 -21.21 -18.68
CA CYS A 442 8.45 -21.88 -17.53
C CYS A 442 8.50 -23.40 -17.72
N GLN A 443 7.44 -24.02 -18.27
CA GLN A 443 7.46 -25.45 -18.61
C GLN A 443 8.54 -25.80 -19.64
N SER A 444 8.88 -24.89 -20.53
CA SER A 444 9.96 -25.11 -21.51
C SER A 444 11.36 -25.05 -20.90
N LEU A 445 11.52 -24.50 -19.68
CA LEU A 445 12.76 -24.43 -18.94
C LEU A 445 12.92 -25.55 -17.91
N ALA A 446 11.80 -26.04 -17.37
CA ALA A 446 11.73 -27.13 -16.38
C ALA A 446 11.98 -28.48 -17.03
#